data_2660ac20a96566a0448fc8d665a3839a
#
_entry.id   2660ac20a96566a0448fc8d665a3839a
#
_cell.length_a   1.000
_cell.length_b   1.000
_cell.length_c   1.000
_cell.angle_alpha   90.00
_cell.angle_beta   90.00
_cell.angle_gamma   90.00
#
_symmetry.space_group_name_H-M   'P 1'
#
loop_
_entity.id
_entity.type
_entity.pdbx_description
1 polymer ?
#
loop_
_entity_poly.entity_id
_entity_poly.type
_entity_poly.pdbx_seq_one_letter_code
_entity_poly.pdbx_strand_id
1 'polypeptide(L)'
;MDDTTAMSAAIGAAAAVRARTSPNPWVGAVLLSPDGALLATGATEPPGGRHAEIVALDAAGDAARGATLVCTLEPCSHHGRTPPCTDAILAAGVARVVVGVTDPDEQVAGTGLDALRRSGIAVETGVLEHDVEALLAAYLHHRRTGRPYVVCKLATSADGGSAAPDGTSQWITGDAARRDAHRLRAESDAILVGAGTVRADDPALTVRHVEGADPLRVVLGSAPPDARVHPCIEWRGGLDDLLDDLGRRGIVQLMVEGGARVIGSFHAAGIVDRYVLYVAPALFGGCLLYTSPSPRDSYADLV
;
A
#
# COMPACT_ATOMS: atom_id res chain seq x y z
N MET A 1 7.20 27.34 7.81
CA MET A 1 6.34 26.31 7.17
C MET A 1 5.14 26.12 8.08
N ASP A 2 3.94 26.03 7.53
CA ASP A 2 2.74 25.68 8.31
C ASP A 2 2.59 24.14 8.43
N ASP A 3 1.70 23.71 9.32
CA ASP A 3 1.48 22.28 9.61
C ASP A 3 1.02 21.48 8.38
N THR A 4 0.19 22.07 7.52
CA THR A 4 -0.31 21.42 6.30
C THR A 4 0.83 21.17 5.32
N THR A 5 1.70 22.15 5.12
CA THR A 5 2.88 22.01 4.26
C THR A 5 3.88 21.00 4.84
N ALA A 6 4.10 21.01 6.17
CA ALA A 6 4.97 20.06 6.84
C ALA A 6 4.42 18.63 6.77
N MET A 7 3.11 18.45 6.97
CA MET A 7 2.46 17.14 6.82
C MET A 7 2.54 16.63 5.39
N SER A 8 2.36 17.50 4.38
CA SER A 8 2.55 17.11 2.97
C SER A 8 3.99 16.63 2.69
N ALA A 9 5.00 17.28 3.30
CA ALA A 9 6.39 16.84 3.19
C ALA A 9 6.60 15.50 3.91
N ALA A 10 5.99 15.26 5.07
CA ALA A 10 6.02 14.00 5.78
C ALA A 10 5.36 12.86 4.97
N ILE A 11 4.21 13.13 4.32
CA ILE A 11 3.55 12.21 3.38
C ILE A 11 4.50 11.83 2.24
N GLY A 12 5.19 12.80 1.64
CA GLY A 12 6.17 12.56 0.59
C GLY A 12 7.34 11.67 1.05
N ALA A 13 7.87 11.92 2.25
CA ALA A 13 8.93 11.09 2.84
C ALA A 13 8.47 9.65 3.12
N ALA A 14 7.26 9.47 3.64
CA ALA A 14 6.64 8.17 3.86
C ALA A 14 6.44 7.38 2.55
N ALA A 15 5.89 8.04 1.52
CA ALA A 15 5.66 7.42 0.21
C ALA A 15 6.96 6.88 -0.42
N ALA A 16 8.08 7.56 -0.23
CA ALA A 16 9.37 7.18 -0.79
C ALA A 16 9.94 5.86 -0.20
N VAL A 17 9.47 5.43 0.97
CA VAL A 17 9.97 4.23 1.65
C VAL A 17 8.99 3.06 1.67
N ARG A 18 7.79 3.22 1.11
CA ARG A 18 6.68 2.26 1.15
C ARG A 18 7.08 0.84 0.73
N ALA A 19 7.89 0.70 -0.32
CA ALA A 19 8.32 -0.60 -0.83
C ALA A 19 9.36 -1.32 0.04
N ARG A 20 9.80 -0.75 1.18
CA ARG A 20 10.95 -1.25 1.95
C ARG A 20 10.68 -1.48 3.43
N THR A 21 9.52 -1.05 3.93
CA THR A 21 9.24 -1.00 5.37
C THR A 21 8.32 -2.11 5.87
N SER A 22 7.56 -2.76 5.00
CA SER A 22 6.62 -3.81 5.40
C SER A 22 7.31 -4.92 6.23
N PRO A 23 6.64 -5.43 7.28
CA PRO A 23 5.27 -5.17 7.72
C PRO A 23 5.09 -3.92 8.60
N ASN A 24 6.17 -3.14 8.83
CA ASN A 24 6.09 -1.87 9.55
C ASN A 24 5.39 -0.80 8.70
N PRO A 25 4.65 0.15 9.33
CA PRO A 25 4.07 1.27 8.59
C PRO A 25 5.16 2.14 7.98
N TRP A 26 4.91 2.66 6.79
CA TRP A 26 5.74 3.66 6.12
C TRP A 26 5.37 5.04 6.63
N VAL A 27 6.02 5.45 7.70
CA VAL A 27 5.79 6.73 8.36
C VAL A 27 6.80 7.76 7.84
N GLY A 28 6.37 9.01 7.76
CA GLY A 28 7.22 10.16 7.53
C GLY A 28 7.11 11.15 8.68
N ALA A 29 8.20 11.83 8.97
CA ALA A 29 8.29 12.83 10.01
C ALA A 29 9.05 14.06 9.53
N VAL A 30 8.61 15.24 9.96
CA VAL A 30 9.25 16.53 9.71
C VAL A 30 9.43 17.25 11.03
N LEU A 31 10.61 17.82 11.24
CA LEU A 31 10.90 18.63 12.42
C LEU A 31 11.05 20.10 12.00
N LEU A 32 10.28 20.97 12.65
CA LEU A 32 10.30 22.40 12.44
C LEU A 32 10.84 23.13 13.67
N SER A 33 11.67 24.16 13.46
CA SER A 33 12.08 25.07 14.51
C SER A 33 10.89 25.87 15.07
N PRO A 34 11.05 26.53 16.23
CA PRO A 34 9.98 27.35 16.82
C PRO A 34 9.47 28.49 15.90
N ASP A 35 10.30 28.97 14.99
CA ASP A 35 9.95 29.97 13.96
C ASP A 35 9.42 29.37 12.65
N GLY A 36 9.24 28.04 12.60
CA GLY A 36 8.68 27.32 11.46
C GLY A 36 9.65 26.99 10.33
N ALA A 37 10.96 27.09 10.54
CA ALA A 37 11.94 26.64 9.56
C ALA A 37 12.08 25.09 9.59
N LEU A 38 12.31 24.47 8.43
CA LEU A 38 12.57 23.04 8.34
C LEU A 38 13.95 22.73 8.95
N LEU A 39 13.98 21.88 9.97
CA LEU A 39 15.21 21.37 10.60
C LEU A 39 15.63 20.02 10.02
N ALA A 40 14.70 19.09 9.92
CA ALA A 40 14.99 17.74 9.47
C ALA A 40 13.74 17.06 8.89
N THR A 41 13.98 16.02 8.07
CA THR A 41 12.95 15.10 7.58
C THR A 41 13.43 13.67 7.86
N GLY A 42 12.53 12.83 8.33
CA GLY A 42 12.76 11.41 8.59
C GLY A 42 11.72 10.53 7.90
N ALA A 43 12.09 9.30 7.63
CA ALA A 43 11.18 8.26 7.16
C ALA A 43 11.55 6.93 7.82
N THR A 44 10.57 6.03 7.98
CA THR A 44 10.79 4.70 8.54
C THR A 44 11.87 3.96 7.76
N GLU A 45 12.85 3.41 8.47
CA GLU A 45 13.87 2.52 7.89
C GLU A 45 13.31 1.09 7.69
N PRO A 46 14.00 0.23 6.94
CA PRO A 46 13.63 -1.17 6.80
C PRO A 46 13.43 -1.88 8.15
N PRO A 47 12.70 -3.02 8.20
CA PRO A 47 12.37 -3.71 9.43
C PRO A 47 13.59 -3.98 10.35
N GLY A 48 13.50 -3.52 11.60
CA GLY A 48 14.58 -3.52 12.58
C GLY A 48 15.39 -2.23 12.65
N GLY A 49 15.18 -1.30 11.70
CA GLY A 49 15.75 0.03 11.70
C GLY A 49 14.94 1.04 12.53
N ARG A 50 15.30 2.32 12.41
CA ARG A 50 14.71 3.43 13.17
C ARG A 50 13.35 3.84 12.60
N HIS A 51 12.48 4.31 13.47
CA HIS A 51 11.23 4.96 13.09
C HIS A 51 11.50 6.38 12.54
N ALA A 52 10.55 6.92 11.78
CA ALA A 52 10.68 8.22 11.11
C ALA A 52 11.00 9.36 12.08
N GLU A 53 10.37 9.35 13.25
CA GLU A 53 10.57 10.34 14.33
C GLU A 53 12.02 10.32 14.81
N ILE A 54 12.57 9.10 15.04
CA ILE A 54 13.95 8.95 15.49
C ILE A 54 14.94 9.43 14.43
N VAL A 55 14.67 9.12 13.15
CA VAL A 55 15.51 9.59 12.04
C VAL A 55 15.51 11.13 11.98
N ALA A 56 14.34 11.77 12.13
CA ALA A 56 14.24 13.22 12.12
C ALA A 56 14.91 13.87 13.36
N LEU A 57 14.72 13.30 14.54
CA LEU A 57 15.31 13.79 15.78
C LEU A 57 16.85 13.68 15.77
N ASP A 58 17.39 12.53 15.35
CA ASP A 58 18.84 12.31 15.22
C ASP A 58 19.48 13.30 14.23
N ALA A 59 18.80 13.57 13.11
CA ALA A 59 19.29 14.51 12.10
C ALA A 59 19.28 15.98 12.59
N ALA A 60 18.32 16.34 13.44
CA ALA A 60 18.23 17.70 14.01
C ALA A 60 19.16 17.89 15.22
N GLY A 61 19.47 16.84 15.97
CA GLY A 61 20.28 16.92 17.19
C GLY A 61 19.71 17.91 18.19
N ASP A 62 20.56 18.75 18.75
CA ASP A 62 20.17 19.76 19.78
C ASP A 62 19.13 20.79 19.28
N ALA A 63 19.01 20.97 17.96
CA ALA A 63 18.01 21.87 17.38
C ALA A 63 16.55 21.36 17.54
N ALA A 64 16.37 20.08 17.93
CA ALA A 64 15.06 19.51 18.22
C ALA A 64 14.40 20.13 19.48
N ARG A 65 15.19 20.76 20.35
CA ARG A 65 14.67 21.38 21.58
C ARG A 65 13.75 22.56 21.28
N GLY A 66 12.52 22.50 21.78
CA GLY A 66 11.49 23.50 21.52
C GLY A 66 10.84 23.43 20.14
N ALA A 67 11.24 22.45 19.33
CA ALA A 67 10.75 22.24 17.95
C ALA A 67 9.31 21.70 17.92
N THR A 68 8.70 21.72 16.72
CA THR A 68 7.46 21.03 16.39
C THR A 68 7.80 19.78 15.55
N LEU A 69 7.40 18.62 16.01
CA LEU A 69 7.46 17.37 15.25
C LEU A 69 6.12 17.14 14.54
N VAL A 70 6.15 16.97 13.23
CA VAL A 70 5.00 16.60 12.41
C VAL A 70 5.21 15.18 11.91
N CYS A 71 4.29 14.26 12.17
CA CYS A 71 4.39 12.85 11.74
C CYS A 71 3.07 12.33 11.18
N THR A 72 3.17 11.45 10.19
CA THR A 72 1.98 10.91 9.50
C THR A 72 1.17 9.99 10.40
N LEU A 73 1.81 9.23 11.28
CA LEU A 73 1.17 8.27 12.19
C LEU A 73 1.53 8.61 13.64
N GLU A 74 0.67 8.23 14.57
CA GLU A 74 0.90 8.35 16.01
C GLU A 74 2.25 7.76 16.43
N PRO A 75 3.10 8.49 17.18
CA PRO A 75 4.35 7.96 17.75
C PRO A 75 4.08 6.82 18.73
N CYS A 76 4.81 5.71 18.59
CA CYS A 76 4.64 4.55 19.45
C CYS A 76 5.07 4.83 20.89
N SER A 77 4.33 4.23 21.86
CA SER A 77 4.57 4.33 23.31
C SER A 77 4.98 3.02 23.97
N HIS A 78 5.06 1.92 23.20
CA HIS A 78 5.43 0.61 23.70
C HIS A 78 6.85 0.23 23.29
N HIS A 79 7.50 -0.63 24.10
CA HIS A 79 8.76 -1.24 23.74
C HIS A 79 8.54 -2.38 22.76
N GLY A 80 8.94 -2.16 21.50
CA GLY A 80 8.97 -3.18 20.47
C GLY A 80 10.39 -3.70 20.26
N ARG A 81 10.83 -3.75 18.99
CA ARG A 81 12.23 -4.02 18.63
C ARG A 81 13.13 -2.83 18.93
N THR A 82 12.56 -1.63 19.00
CA THR A 82 13.21 -0.36 19.33
C THR A 82 12.52 0.27 20.55
N PRO A 83 13.22 1.16 21.29
CA PRO A 83 12.58 1.95 22.35
C PRO A 83 11.41 2.81 21.79
N PRO A 84 10.45 3.21 22.64
CA PRO A 84 9.32 4.03 22.24
C PRO A 84 9.75 5.37 21.64
N CYS A 85 9.09 5.80 20.54
CA CYS A 85 9.32 7.11 19.95
C CYS A 85 8.94 8.24 20.92
N THR A 86 7.91 8.03 21.75
CA THR A 86 7.51 8.99 22.79
C THR A 86 8.66 9.34 23.75
N ASP A 87 9.45 8.37 24.16
CA ASP A 87 10.59 8.59 25.07
C ASP A 87 11.67 9.46 24.41
N ALA A 88 11.98 9.19 23.14
CA ALA A 88 12.94 9.98 22.38
C ALA A 88 12.44 11.42 22.13
N ILE A 89 11.16 11.60 21.83
CA ILE A 89 10.52 12.91 21.65
C ILE A 89 10.62 13.75 22.95
N LEU A 90 10.35 13.11 24.10
CA LEU A 90 10.48 13.76 25.40
C LEU A 90 11.93 14.12 25.72
N ALA A 91 12.87 13.19 25.51
CA ALA A 91 14.29 13.41 25.77
C ALA A 91 14.88 14.53 24.89
N ALA A 92 14.44 14.64 23.63
CA ALA A 92 14.84 15.69 22.72
C ALA A 92 14.28 17.08 23.12
N GLY A 93 13.28 17.15 24.01
CA GLY A 93 12.66 18.40 24.45
C GLY A 93 11.80 19.07 23.39
N VAL A 94 11.15 18.29 22.51
CA VAL A 94 10.16 18.77 21.55
C VAL A 94 9.01 19.45 22.28
N ALA A 95 8.54 20.61 21.80
CA ALA A 95 7.49 21.37 22.45
C ALA A 95 6.08 21.04 21.94
N ARG A 96 5.97 20.60 20.69
CA ARG A 96 4.68 20.32 20.03
C ARG A 96 4.81 19.11 19.09
N VAL A 97 3.77 18.29 19.04
CA VAL A 97 3.64 17.15 18.11
C VAL A 97 2.34 17.30 17.31
N VAL A 98 2.44 17.19 15.99
CA VAL A 98 1.32 17.22 15.04
C VAL A 98 1.24 15.87 14.35
N VAL A 99 0.07 15.23 14.40
CA VAL A 99 -0.14 13.86 13.90
C VAL A 99 -1.21 13.84 12.83
N GLY A 100 -0.96 13.13 11.73
CA GLY A 100 -1.96 12.92 10.68
C GLY A 100 -3.09 12.02 11.15
N VAL A 101 -2.79 10.78 11.53
CA VAL A 101 -3.76 9.80 12.03
C VAL A 101 -3.30 9.10 13.30
N THR A 102 -4.25 8.74 14.16
CA THR A 102 -4.03 7.88 15.32
C THR A 102 -3.82 6.44 14.84
N ASP A 103 -2.88 5.72 15.45
CA ASP A 103 -2.65 4.32 15.13
C ASP A 103 -3.82 3.46 15.65
N PRO A 104 -4.48 2.65 14.80
CA PRO A 104 -5.56 1.75 15.24
C PRO A 104 -5.05 0.47 15.92
N ASP A 105 -3.73 0.23 15.97
CA ASP A 105 -3.16 -0.93 16.66
C ASP A 105 -3.51 -0.85 18.16
N GLU A 106 -4.14 -1.89 18.70
CA GLU A 106 -4.61 -1.94 20.10
C GLU A 106 -3.51 -1.64 21.13
N GLN A 107 -2.24 -1.90 20.78
CA GLN A 107 -1.09 -1.61 21.64
C GLN A 107 -0.70 -0.13 21.64
N VAL A 108 -1.17 0.65 20.67
CA VAL A 108 -0.85 2.08 20.52
C VAL A 108 -2.10 2.94 20.78
N ALA A 109 -3.10 2.86 19.94
CA ALA A 109 -4.46 3.40 20.04
C ALA A 109 -4.64 4.62 20.95
N GLY A 110 -3.94 5.73 20.68
CA GLY A 110 -3.99 6.97 21.47
C GLY A 110 -3.07 7.00 22.70
N THR A 111 -2.46 5.89 23.09
CA THR A 111 -1.61 5.84 24.30
C THR A 111 -0.35 6.68 24.17
N GLY A 112 0.21 6.78 22.95
CA GLY A 112 1.35 7.64 22.63
C GLY A 112 1.00 9.13 22.76
N LEU A 113 -0.13 9.54 22.18
CA LEU A 113 -0.62 10.91 22.26
C LEU A 113 -0.90 11.33 23.72
N ASP A 114 -1.50 10.43 24.50
CA ASP A 114 -1.81 10.68 25.89
C ASP A 114 -0.53 10.75 26.76
N ALA A 115 0.48 9.95 26.47
CA ALA A 115 1.78 10.02 27.15
C ALA A 115 2.46 11.37 26.89
N LEU A 116 2.46 11.86 25.65
CA LEU A 116 3.01 13.15 25.26
C LEU A 116 2.25 14.30 25.95
N ARG A 117 0.91 14.30 25.92
CA ARG A 117 0.06 15.32 26.59
C ARG A 117 0.30 15.38 28.09
N ARG A 118 0.36 14.21 28.75
CA ARG A 118 0.65 14.14 30.20
C ARG A 118 2.03 14.68 30.56
N SER A 119 2.97 14.62 29.65
CA SER A 119 4.32 15.16 29.81
C SER A 119 4.43 16.65 29.43
N GLY A 120 3.30 17.33 29.12
CA GLY A 120 3.26 18.77 28.83
C GLY A 120 3.54 19.14 27.38
N ILE A 121 3.64 18.17 26.46
CA ILE A 121 3.78 18.44 25.02
C ILE A 121 2.40 18.81 24.44
N ALA A 122 2.35 19.89 23.65
CA ALA A 122 1.16 20.24 22.89
C ALA A 122 0.95 19.23 21.75
N VAL A 123 -0.23 18.58 21.68
CA VAL A 123 -0.53 17.55 20.67
C VAL A 123 -1.76 17.93 19.87
N GLU A 124 -1.58 18.02 18.56
CA GLU A 124 -2.63 18.22 17.56
C GLU A 124 -2.75 16.98 16.66
N THR A 125 -3.97 16.63 16.24
CA THR A 125 -4.25 15.46 15.40
C THR A 125 -5.17 15.80 14.25
N GLY A 126 -5.17 15.02 13.18
CA GLY A 126 -6.09 15.16 12.05
C GLY A 126 -5.62 16.11 10.95
N VAL A 127 -4.35 16.54 10.97
CA VAL A 127 -3.81 17.37 9.89
C VAL A 127 -3.59 16.52 8.64
N LEU A 128 -4.28 16.86 7.53
CA LEU A 128 -4.35 16.10 6.29
C LEU A 128 -4.74 14.62 6.53
N GLU A 129 -5.65 14.37 7.47
CA GLU A 129 -6.07 13.04 7.91
C GLU A 129 -6.43 12.14 6.72
N HIS A 130 -7.26 12.63 5.80
CA HIS A 130 -7.68 11.86 4.62
C HIS A 130 -6.51 11.44 3.72
N ASP A 131 -5.54 12.34 3.49
CA ASP A 131 -4.38 12.06 2.65
C ASP A 131 -3.45 11.04 3.32
N VAL A 132 -3.31 11.14 4.65
CA VAL A 132 -2.53 10.19 5.47
C VAL A 132 -3.24 8.83 5.53
N GLU A 133 -4.56 8.78 5.71
CA GLU A 133 -5.33 7.53 5.64
C GLU A 133 -5.19 6.86 4.27
N ALA A 134 -5.26 7.61 3.19
CA ALA A 134 -5.06 7.09 1.83
C ALA A 134 -3.62 6.55 1.63
N LEU A 135 -2.63 7.25 2.17
CA LEU A 135 -1.23 6.81 2.14
C LEU A 135 -1.06 5.48 2.90
N LEU A 136 -1.58 5.39 4.12
CA LEU A 136 -1.42 4.26 5.04
C LEU A 136 -2.52 3.20 4.93
N ALA A 137 -3.40 3.27 3.91
CA ALA A 137 -4.62 2.47 3.80
C ALA A 137 -4.40 0.97 4.07
N ALA A 138 -3.35 0.38 3.49
CA ALA A 138 -3.07 -1.04 3.67
C ALA A 138 -2.67 -1.39 5.11
N TYR A 139 -1.84 -0.56 5.75
CA TYR A 139 -1.47 -0.74 7.15
C TYR A 139 -2.68 -0.61 8.08
N LEU A 140 -3.44 0.48 7.93
CA LEU A 140 -4.63 0.75 8.75
C LEU A 140 -5.69 -0.34 8.60
N HIS A 141 -5.91 -0.83 7.37
CA HIS A 141 -6.81 -1.93 7.09
C HIS A 141 -6.37 -3.22 7.82
N HIS A 142 -5.08 -3.58 7.67
CA HIS A 142 -4.55 -4.79 8.30
C HIS A 142 -4.65 -4.72 9.83
N ARG A 143 -4.35 -3.57 10.45
CA ARG A 143 -4.46 -3.41 11.90
C ARG A 143 -5.90 -3.49 12.40
N ARG A 144 -6.87 -2.99 11.63
CA ARG A 144 -8.30 -3.02 11.97
C ARG A 144 -8.94 -4.40 11.74
N THR A 145 -8.48 -5.16 10.75
CA THR A 145 -9.18 -6.39 10.30
C THR A 145 -8.39 -7.68 10.51
N GLY A 146 -7.07 -7.59 10.68
CA GLY A 146 -6.17 -8.74 10.65
C GLY A 146 -5.96 -9.36 9.26
N ARG A 147 -6.52 -8.76 8.19
CA ARG A 147 -6.45 -9.24 6.81
C ARG A 147 -5.63 -8.29 5.93
N PRO A 148 -5.02 -8.76 4.82
CA PRO A 148 -4.35 -7.88 3.88
C PRO A 148 -5.34 -6.98 3.14
N TYR A 149 -4.90 -5.76 2.83
CA TYR A 149 -5.57 -4.85 1.91
C TYR A 149 -5.45 -5.37 0.48
N VAL A 150 -6.57 -5.60 -0.18
CA VAL A 150 -6.62 -6.25 -1.50
C VAL A 150 -6.65 -5.22 -2.62
N VAL A 151 -5.59 -5.21 -3.43
CA VAL A 151 -5.47 -4.37 -4.64
C VAL A 151 -5.66 -5.22 -5.88
N CYS A 152 -6.76 -5.06 -6.60
CA CYS A 152 -6.98 -5.70 -7.90
C CYS A 152 -6.45 -4.82 -9.03
N LYS A 153 -5.44 -5.32 -9.75
CA LYS A 153 -4.86 -4.64 -10.91
C LYS A 153 -5.36 -5.26 -12.22
N LEU A 154 -5.85 -4.41 -13.12
CA LEU A 154 -6.26 -4.80 -14.46
C LEU A 154 -5.52 -3.95 -15.50
N ALA A 155 -5.28 -4.56 -16.67
CA ALA A 155 -4.85 -3.85 -17.87
C ALA A 155 -5.84 -4.18 -19.00
N THR A 156 -6.40 -3.15 -19.62
CA THR A 156 -7.42 -3.28 -20.66
C THR A 156 -7.16 -2.33 -21.83
N SER A 157 -7.68 -2.68 -22.99
CA SER A 157 -7.88 -1.73 -24.08
C SER A 157 -9.00 -0.71 -23.73
N ALA A 158 -9.15 0.33 -24.54
CA ALA A 158 -10.20 1.34 -24.34
C ALA A 158 -11.63 0.77 -24.47
N ASP A 159 -11.79 -0.32 -25.19
CA ASP A 159 -13.05 -1.09 -25.33
C ASP A 159 -13.17 -2.24 -24.31
N GLY A 160 -12.29 -2.29 -23.28
CA GLY A 160 -12.40 -3.21 -22.14
C GLY A 160 -11.82 -4.61 -22.39
N GLY A 161 -11.16 -4.85 -23.50
CA GLY A 161 -10.51 -6.12 -23.80
C GLY A 161 -9.24 -6.33 -22.93
N SER A 162 -9.11 -7.48 -22.26
CA SER A 162 -7.91 -7.87 -21.52
C SER A 162 -6.95 -8.76 -22.33
N ALA A 163 -7.35 -9.13 -23.55
CA ALA A 163 -6.56 -9.84 -24.56
C ALA A 163 -7.09 -9.47 -25.95
N ALA A 164 -6.23 -9.57 -26.97
CA ALA A 164 -6.64 -9.43 -28.36
C ALA A 164 -7.48 -10.63 -28.81
N PRO A 165 -8.24 -10.55 -29.95
CA PRO A 165 -9.08 -11.64 -30.45
C PRO A 165 -8.33 -12.95 -30.71
N ASP A 166 -7.04 -12.90 -31.01
CA ASP A 166 -6.15 -14.04 -31.19
C ASP A 166 -5.64 -14.65 -29.87
N GLY A 167 -6.07 -14.09 -28.73
CA GLY A 167 -5.67 -14.54 -27.39
C GLY A 167 -4.35 -13.93 -26.89
N THR A 168 -3.66 -13.11 -27.68
CA THR A 168 -2.45 -12.42 -27.21
C THR A 168 -2.80 -11.36 -26.18
N SER A 169 -2.11 -11.38 -25.04
CA SER A 169 -2.28 -10.43 -23.93
C SER A 169 -1.06 -9.50 -23.74
N GLN A 170 0.00 -9.70 -24.49
CA GLN A 170 1.24 -8.92 -24.43
C GLN A 170 1.39 -8.05 -25.68
N TRP A 171 1.62 -6.76 -25.65
CA TRP A 171 1.64 -5.82 -24.50
C TRP A 171 0.49 -4.84 -24.70
N ILE A 172 -0.51 -4.89 -23.82
CA ILE A 172 -1.69 -4.01 -23.92
C ILE A 172 -1.29 -2.57 -23.56
N THR A 173 -0.43 -2.41 -22.56
CA THR A 173 -0.08 -1.10 -22.00
C THR A 173 1.39 -0.75 -22.24
N GLY A 174 1.70 0.56 -22.29
CA GLY A 174 3.04 1.08 -22.52
C GLY A 174 3.97 0.93 -21.31
N ASP A 175 5.26 1.34 -21.51
CA ASP A 175 6.34 1.20 -20.51
C ASP A 175 6.06 1.89 -19.18
N ALA A 176 5.41 3.05 -19.21
CA ALA A 176 5.06 3.79 -18.00
C ALA A 176 4.08 3.00 -17.12
N ALA A 177 3.03 2.42 -17.71
CA ALA A 177 2.06 1.60 -17.00
C ALA A 177 2.70 0.30 -16.47
N ARG A 178 3.62 -0.32 -17.23
CA ARG A 178 4.36 -1.49 -16.77
C ARG A 178 5.26 -1.17 -15.58
N ARG A 179 5.96 -0.03 -15.62
CA ARG A 179 6.78 0.45 -14.51
C ARG A 179 5.95 0.69 -13.26
N ASP A 180 4.79 1.33 -13.40
CA ASP A 180 3.87 1.56 -12.28
C ASP A 180 3.28 0.24 -11.72
N ALA A 181 2.97 -0.74 -12.58
CA ALA A 181 2.57 -2.07 -12.13
C ALA A 181 3.68 -2.77 -11.32
N HIS A 182 4.96 -2.59 -11.71
CA HIS A 182 6.09 -3.09 -10.92
C HIS A 182 6.29 -2.33 -9.61
N ARG A 183 5.96 -1.03 -9.55
CA ARG A 183 5.90 -0.28 -8.30
C ARG A 183 4.82 -0.86 -7.36
N LEU A 184 3.62 -1.13 -7.88
CA LEU A 184 2.57 -1.79 -7.09
C LEU A 184 2.98 -3.16 -6.56
N ARG A 185 3.74 -3.95 -7.35
CA ARG A 185 4.32 -5.22 -6.86
C ARG A 185 5.32 -5.00 -5.74
N ALA A 186 6.22 -4.04 -5.89
CA ALA A 186 7.22 -3.71 -4.87
C ALA A 186 6.60 -3.21 -3.55
N GLU A 187 5.42 -2.58 -3.65
CA GLU A 187 4.64 -2.10 -2.51
C GLU A 187 3.74 -3.19 -1.89
N SER A 188 3.67 -4.38 -2.50
CA SER A 188 2.81 -5.48 -2.05
C SER A 188 3.63 -6.60 -1.43
N ASP A 189 3.17 -7.14 -0.30
CA ASP A 189 3.83 -8.27 0.38
C ASP A 189 3.55 -9.60 -0.31
N ALA A 190 2.39 -9.71 -0.96
CA ALA A 190 2.01 -10.87 -1.74
C ALA A 190 1.38 -10.48 -3.08
N ILE A 191 1.55 -11.36 -4.07
CA ILE A 191 0.93 -11.27 -5.39
C ILE A 191 0.19 -12.56 -5.71
N LEU A 192 -1.02 -12.44 -6.23
CA LEU A 192 -1.89 -13.57 -6.52
C LEU A 192 -2.30 -13.61 -7.97
N VAL A 193 -2.20 -14.80 -8.56
CA VAL A 193 -2.72 -15.12 -9.90
C VAL A 193 -3.51 -16.44 -9.86
N GLY A 194 -4.33 -16.69 -10.88
CA GLY A 194 -4.98 -17.97 -11.07
C GLY A 194 -4.08 -18.97 -11.82
N ALA A 195 -4.27 -20.26 -11.58
CA ALA A 195 -3.56 -21.32 -12.30
C ALA A 195 -3.74 -21.25 -13.84
N GLY A 196 -4.83 -20.67 -14.33
CA GLY A 196 -5.03 -20.39 -15.75
C GLY A 196 -4.00 -19.40 -16.31
N THR A 197 -3.73 -18.31 -15.59
CA THR A 197 -2.71 -17.31 -15.94
C THR A 197 -1.31 -17.95 -15.94
N VAL A 198 -1.02 -18.81 -14.94
CA VAL A 198 0.28 -19.50 -14.88
C VAL A 198 0.48 -20.39 -16.12
N ARG A 199 -0.54 -21.15 -16.53
CA ARG A 199 -0.45 -22.03 -17.72
C ARG A 199 -0.37 -21.25 -19.03
N ALA A 200 -1.01 -20.07 -19.11
CA ALA A 200 -1.04 -19.29 -20.36
C ALA A 200 0.24 -18.45 -20.55
N ASP A 201 0.70 -17.80 -19.49
CA ASP A 201 1.71 -16.73 -19.58
C ASP A 201 3.03 -17.08 -18.90
N ASP A 202 3.10 -18.17 -18.12
CA ASP A 202 4.25 -18.57 -17.28
C ASP A 202 4.95 -17.38 -16.61
N PRO A 203 4.20 -16.57 -15.80
CA PRO A 203 4.72 -15.34 -15.25
C PRO A 203 5.65 -15.60 -14.06
N ALA A 204 6.79 -14.92 -14.03
CA ALA A 204 7.69 -14.96 -12.87
C ALA A 204 7.18 -14.12 -11.67
N LEU A 205 6.30 -13.14 -11.89
CA LEU A 205 5.72 -12.24 -10.89
C LEU A 205 6.76 -11.48 -10.03
N THR A 206 7.95 -11.25 -10.59
CA THR A 206 9.05 -10.55 -9.92
C THR A 206 8.98 -9.03 -10.10
N VAL A 207 9.66 -8.30 -9.23
CA VAL A 207 9.92 -6.85 -9.37
C VAL A 207 11.14 -6.66 -10.28
N ARG A 208 11.05 -5.87 -11.35
CA ARG A 208 12.13 -5.71 -12.35
C ARG A 208 12.44 -4.27 -12.78
N HIS A 209 11.48 -3.38 -12.76
CA HIS A 209 11.61 -2.03 -13.33
C HIS A 209 11.78 -0.93 -12.27
N VAL A 210 11.75 -1.31 -11.00
CA VAL A 210 11.90 -0.45 -9.82
C VAL A 210 12.67 -1.22 -8.75
N GLU A 211 13.18 -0.51 -7.77
CA GLU A 211 13.75 -1.12 -6.56
C GLU A 211 12.64 -1.68 -5.66
N GLY A 212 12.87 -2.83 -5.06
CA GLY A 212 11.95 -3.48 -4.14
C GLY A 212 12.17 -4.99 -4.07
N ALA A 213 11.66 -5.63 -3.02
CA ALA A 213 11.66 -7.07 -2.88
C ALA A 213 10.58 -7.73 -3.74
N ASP A 214 10.83 -8.97 -4.15
CA ASP A 214 9.79 -9.78 -4.79
C ASP A 214 8.71 -10.13 -3.77
N PRO A 215 7.41 -9.96 -4.11
CA PRO A 215 6.32 -10.36 -3.24
C PRO A 215 6.20 -11.89 -3.12
N LEU A 216 5.60 -12.36 -2.03
CA LEU A 216 5.20 -13.76 -1.87
C LEU A 216 4.20 -14.12 -2.98
N ARG A 217 4.49 -15.18 -3.76
CA ARG A 217 3.64 -15.58 -4.87
C ARG A 217 2.57 -16.57 -4.41
N VAL A 218 1.33 -16.30 -4.80
CA VAL A 218 0.15 -17.13 -4.49
C VAL A 218 -0.54 -17.52 -5.80
N VAL A 219 -0.85 -18.80 -5.96
CA VAL A 219 -1.58 -19.33 -7.11
C VAL A 219 -2.89 -19.94 -6.66
N LEU A 220 -4.02 -19.40 -7.15
CA LEU A 220 -5.32 -20.05 -6.95
C LEU A 220 -5.41 -21.28 -7.88
N GLY A 221 -5.34 -22.46 -7.29
CA GLY A 221 -5.21 -23.75 -7.96
C GLY A 221 -3.80 -24.30 -7.87
N SER A 222 -3.35 -25.00 -8.91
CA SER A 222 -2.01 -25.58 -8.99
C SER A 222 -1.22 -25.02 -10.15
N ALA A 223 0.06 -24.78 -9.89
CA ALA A 223 1.04 -24.43 -10.91
C ALA A 223 1.75 -25.69 -11.45
N PRO A 224 2.16 -25.73 -12.73
CA PRO A 224 3.08 -26.72 -13.22
C PRO A 224 4.37 -26.74 -12.39
N PRO A 225 5.01 -27.90 -12.15
CA PRO A 225 6.21 -27.98 -11.29
C PRO A 225 7.41 -27.17 -11.80
N ASP A 226 7.48 -26.93 -13.09
CA ASP A 226 8.53 -26.19 -13.79
C ASP A 226 8.17 -24.72 -14.06
N ALA A 227 6.99 -24.25 -13.61
CA ALA A 227 6.53 -22.89 -13.83
C ALA A 227 7.42 -21.85 -13.12
N ARG A 228 7.69 -20.74 -13.79
CA ARG A 228 8.53 -19.62 -13.29
C ARG A 228 7.98 -18.93 -12.04
N VAL A 229 6.72 -19.16 -11.70
CA VAL A 229 6.08 -18.61 -10.49
C VAL A 229 6.66 -19.22 -9.21
N HIS A 230 7.32 -20.36 -9.27
CA HIS A 230 7.90 -21.01 -8.10
C HIS A 230 9.12 -20.25 -7.52
N PRO A 231 9.30 -20.29 -6.17
CA PRO A 231 8.41 -20.90 -5.17
C PRO A 231 7.12 -20.09 -5.00
N CYS A 232 5.98 -20.76 -4.80
CA CYS A 232 4.68 -20.14 -4.57
C CYS A 232 3.83 -20.93 -3.57
N ILE A 233 2.82 -20.28 -3.00
CA ILE A 233 1.74 -20.95 -2.27
C ILE A 233 0.67 -21.36 -3.27
N GLU A 234 0.36 -22.65 -3.37
CA GLU A 234 -0.81 -23.14 -4.08
C GLU A 234 -2.02 -23.18 -3.14
N TRP A 235 -3.09 -22.49 -3.51
CA TRP A 235 -4.28 -22.37 -2.69
C TRP A 235 -5.51 -22.95 -3.38
N ARG A 236 -6.25 -23.81 -2.67
CA ARG A 236 -7.47 -24.46 -3.17
C ARG A 236 -8.68 -24.25 -2.24
N GLY A 237 -8.52 -23.51 -1.15
CA GLY A 237 -9.57 -23.17 -0.20
C GLY A 237 -10.39 -21.94 -0.61
N GLY A 238 -11.24 -21.50 0.29
CA GLY A 238 -12.01 -20.26 0.16
C GLY A 238 -11.12 -19.02 0.13
N LEU A 239 -11.65 -17.91 -0.40
CA LEU A 239 -10.91 -16.64 -0.46
C LEU A 239 -10.80 -16.01 0.93
N ASP A 240 -11.83 -16.12 1.77
CA ASP A 240 -11.79 -15.63 3.16
C ASP A 240 -10.70 -16.34 3.97
N ASP A 241 -10.63 -17.68 3.88
CA ASP A 241 -9.60 -18.48 4.55
C ASP A 241 -8.18 -18.10 4.05
N LEU A 242 -8.05 -17.76 2.76
CA LEU A 242 -6.79 -17.27 2.19
C LEU A 242 -6.38 -15.94 2.81
N LEU A 243 -7.31 -14.96 2.89
CA LEU A 243 -7.01 -13.66 3.46
C LEU A 243 -6.65 -13.78 4.95
N ASP A 244 -7.34 -14.64 5.69
CA ASP A 244 -7.02 -14.93 7.10
C ASP A 244 -5.63 -15.58 7.24
N ASP A 245 -5.27 -16.52 6.37
CA ASP A 245 -3.94 -17.14 6.39
C ASP A 245 -2.83 -16.14 6.06
N LEU A 246 -3.03 -15.34 5.03
CA LEU A 246 -2.08 -14.29 4.63
C LEU A 246 -1.92 -13.22 5.73
N GLY A 247 -3.03 -12.80 6.36
CA GLY A 247 -2.99 -11.86 7.49
C GLY A 247 -2.16 -12.40 8.66
N ARG A 248 -2.36 -13.66 9.06
CA ARG A 248 -1.56 -14.33 10.10
C ARG A 248 -0.07 -14.44 9.76
N ARG A 249 0.29 -14.42 8.49
CA ARG A 249 1.68 -14.37 8.02
C ARG A 249 2.28 -12.97 8.02
N GLY A 250 1.49 -11.95 8.41
CA GLY A 250 1.90 -10.55 8.42
C GLY A 250 1.88 -9.87 7.04
N ILE A 251 1.14 -10.42 6.08
CA ILE A 251 0.92 -9.80 4.76
C ILE A 251 -0.04 -8.62 4.95
N VAL A 252 0.46 -7.42 4.73
CA VAL A 252 -0.27 -6.17 4.87
C VAL A 252 -1.03 -5.81 3.59
N GLN A 253 -0.43 -6.07 2.42
CA GLN A 253 -1.04 -5.81 1.12
C GLN A 253 -0.93 -7.01 0.19
N LEU A 254 -2.06 -7.39 -0.41
CA LEU A 254 -2.16 -8.41 -1.46
C LEU A 254 -2.49 -7.76 -2.80
N MET A 255 -1.63 -7.94 -3.81
CA MET A 255 -1.93 -7.56 -5.19
C MET A 255 -2.52 -8.74 -5.95
N VAL A 256 -3.69 -8.57 -6.53
CA VAL A 256 -4.33 -9.55 -7.41
C VAL A 256 -4.08 -9.15 -8.87
N GLU A 257 -3.26 -9.92 -9.58
CA GLU A 257 -2.96 -9.79 -11.02
C GLU A 257 -3.57 -10.94 -11.82
N GLY A 258 -4.67 -11.49 -11.36
CA GLY A 258 -5.35 -12.59 -12.04
C GLY A 258 -6.10 -12.15 -13.29
N GLY A 259 -6.47 -13.14 -14.12
CA GLY A 259 -7.43 -12.91 -15.20
C GLY A 259 -8.84 -12.58 -14.68
N ALA A 260 -9.75 -12.22 -15.60
CA ALA A 260 -11.11 -11.76 -15.28
C ALA A 260 -11.88 -12.68 -14.31
N ARG A 261 -11.67 -14.01 -14.37
CA ARG A 261 -12.31 -14.96 -13.44
C ARG A 261 -11.87 -14.78 -12.00
N VAL A 262 -10.56 -14.61 -11.75
CA VAL A 262 -10.01 -14.43 -10.40
C VAL A 262 -10.48 -13.09 -9.84
N ILE A 263 -10.32 -12.01 -10.60
CA ILE A 263 -10.77 -10.68 -10.18
C ILE A 263 -12.29 -10.66 -9.96
N GLY A 264 -13.07 -11.30 -10.84
CA GLY A 264 -14.51 -11.45 -10.69
C GLY A 264 -14.90 -12.18 -9.40
N SER A 265 -14.14 -13.21 -8.99
CA SER A 265 -14.38 -13.92 -7.72
C SER A 265 -14.14 -13.02 -6.51
N PHE A 266 -13.05 -12.25 -6.50
CA PHE A 266 -12.77 -11.26 -5.43
C PHE A 266 -13.82 -10.15 -5.39
N HIS A 267 -14.23 -9.65 -6.55
CA HIS A 267 -15.29 -8.64 -6.67
C HIS A 267 -16.62 -9.17 -6.14
N ALA A 268 -17.04 -10.35 -6.58
CA ALA A 268 -18.30 -10.98 -6.16
C ALA A 268 -18.34 -11.28 -4.65
N ALA A 269 -17.18 -11.59 -4.05
CA ALA A 269 -17.05 -11.78 -2.62
C ALA A 269 -17.01 -10.46 -1.81
N GLY A 270 -16.95 -9.29 -2.47
CA GLY A 270 -16.91 -7.98 -1.80
C GLY A 270 -15.62 -7.72 -1.00
N ILE A 271 -14.51 -8.36 -1.37
CA ILE A 271 -13.25 -8.32 -0.62
C ILE A 271 -12.13 -7.55 -1.35
N VAL A 272 -12.48 -6.67 -2.27
CA VAL A 272 -11.54 -5.79 -2.98
C VAL A 272 -11.60 -4.40 -2.37
N ASP A 273 -10.46 -3.94 -1.85
CA ASP A 273 -10.36 -2.61 -1.26
C ASP A 273 -10.01 -1.54 -2.30
N ARG A 274 -9.26 -1.92 -3.34
CA ARG A 274 -8.84 -0.97 -4.38
C ARG A 274 -8.74 -1.62 -5.76
N TYR A 275 -9.25 -0.92 -6.78
CA TYR A 275 -9.02 -1.25 -8.18
C TYR A 275 -8.01 -0.30 -8.80
N VAL A 276 -7.06 -0.86 -9.56
CA VAL A 276 -6.09 -0.12 -10.38
C VAL A 276 -6.24 -0.56 -11.82
N LEU A 277 -6.80 0.30 -12.66
CA LEU A 277 -7.04 0.04 -14.07
C LEU A 277 -6.03 0.81 -14.93
N TYR A 278 -5.28 0.06 -15.74
CA TYR A 278 -4.45 0.62 -16.81
C TYR A 278 -5.21 0.50 -18.12
N VAL A 279 -5.67 1.61 -18.67
CA VAL A 279 -6.42 1.64 -19.92
C VAL A 279 -5.49 2.06 -21.05
N ALA A 280 -5.27 1.17 -22.01
CA ALA A 280 -4.50 1.48 -23.21
C ALA A 280 -5.36 2.24 -24.25
N PRO A 281 -4.80 3.21 -24.97
CA PRO A 281 -5.49 3.90 -26.05
C PRO A 281 -5.51 3.03 -27.33
N ALA A 282 -6.02 1.81 -27.21
CA ALA A 282 -6.16 0.82 -28.27
C ALA A 282 -7.55 0.23 -28.24
N LEU A 283 -8.06 -0.16 -29.40
CA LEU A 283 -9.31 -0.88 -29.55
C LEU A 283 -8.98 -2.25 -30.14
N PHE A 284 -9.40 -3.32 -29.46
CA PHE A 284 -9.21 -4.68 -29.97
C PHE A 284 -10.33 -5.14 -30.88
N GLY A 285 -11.50 -4.46 -30.82
CA GLY A 285 -12.68 -4.86 -31.54
C GLY A 285 -13.25 -6.20 -31.03
N GLY A 286 -14.54 -6.40 -31.19
CA GLY A 286 -15.22 -7.59 -30.69
C GLY A 286 -15.64 -7.46 -29.23
N CYS A 287 -16.92 -7.50 -28.98
CA CYS A 287 -17.51 -7.34 -27.67
C CYS A 287 -17.42 -8.65 -26.87
N LEU A 288 -16.36 -8.86 -26.12
CA LEU A 288 -16.27 -9.97 -25.14
C LEU A 288 -17.10 -9.71 -23.88
N LEU A 289 -17.68 -8.51 -23.72
CA LEU A 289 -18.43 -8.10 -22.52
C LEU A 289 -19.94 -8.02 -22.72
N TYR A 290 -20.46 -8.11 -23.97
CA TYR A 290 -21.91 -8.14 -24.20
C TYR A 290 -22.43 -9.58 -24.11
N THR A 291 -22.82 -9.98 -22.91
CA THR A 291 -23.54 -11.23 -22.68
C THR A 291 -25.05 -11.07 -22.77
N SER A 292 -25.55 -9.86 -22.99
CA SER A 292 -26.96 -9.55 -23.22
C SER A 292 -27.12 -8.51 -24.33
N PRO A 293 -28.19 -8.57 -25.15
CA PRO A 293 -28.47 -7.58 -26.18
C PRO A 293 -28.52 -6.18 -25.59
N SER A 294 -27.79 -5.24 -26.17
CA SER A 294 -27.94 -3.82 -25.82
C SER A 294 -29.32 -3.34 -26.17
N PRO A 295 -29.94 -2.46 -25.40
CA PRO A 295 -31.20 -1.79 -25.83
C PRO A 295 -31.09 -1.08 -27.20
N ARG A 296 -29.87 -0.83 -27.68
CA ARG A 296 -29.63 -0.26 -29.04
C ARG A 296 -29.68 -1.30 -30.15
N ASP A 297 -29.51 -2.59 -29.83
CA ASP A 297 -29.58 -3.67 -30.82
C ASP A 297 -31.03 -3.90 -31.30
N SER A 298 -32.04 -3.36 -30.59
CA SER A 298 -33.44 -3.38 -31.00
C SER A 298 -33.80 -2.34 -32.06
N TYR A 299 -32.85 -1.48 -32.47
CA TYR A 299 -33.07 -0.48 -33.53
C TYR A 299 -32.41 -0.86 -34.87
N ALA A 300 -31.80 -2.05 -34.98
CA ALA A 300 -31.17 -2.52 -36.23
C ALA A 300 -32.18 -2.85 -37.36
N ASP A 301 -33.49 -2.86 -37.11
CA ASP A 301 -34.53 -3.13 -38.07
C ASP A 301 -35.18 -1.87 -38.69
N LEU A 302 -34.53 -0.71 -38.57
CA LEU A 302 -35.03 0.56 -39.12
C LEU A 302 -34.09 1.17 -40.17
N VAL A 303 -33.67 0.38 -41.19
CA VAL A 303 -33.21 0.91 -42.49
C VAL A 303 -33.66 -0.01 -43.60
#